data_3c94906d51dc734d9590c13badf86d66
#
_entry.id   3c94906d51dc734d9590c13badf86d66
#
_cell.length_a   1.000
_cell.length_b   1.000
_cell.length_c   1.000
_cell.angle_alpha   90.00
_cell.angle_beta   90.00
_cell.angle_gamma   90.00
#
_symmetry.space_group_name_H-M   'P 1'
#
loop_
_entity.id
_entity.type
_entity.pdbx_description
1 polymer ?
#
loop_
_entity_poly.entity_id
_entity_poly.type
_entity_poly.pdbx_seq_one_letter_code
_entity_poly.pdbx_strand_id
1 'polypeptide(L)'
;MIAAKKSFIVIIFFLSSLIFFTSCDNDPNQSAAFTGVRVIDNSYSPPVVRINEGGKVRFNNWGNNPHNVIAVDETWGSYEEIPKGDYLDITYEAEGLYKYLCSFHASPDGEWGMVGSVVVGDINYEDYTNYSKMDVVT
;
A
#
# COMPACT_ATOMS: atom_id res chain seq x y z
N MET A 1 25.24 -1.75 82.49
CA MET A 1 25.31 -2.61 81.26
C MET A 1 24.24 -2.15 80.29
N ILE A 2 24.63 -1.44 79.28
CA ILE A 2 23.68 -0.88 78.25
C ILE A 2 23.87 -1.68 76.97
N ALA A 3 22.83 -2.46 76.62
CA ALA A 3 22.83 -3.23 75.35
C ALA A 3 22.44 -2.36 74.21
N ALA A 4 23.35 -2.19 73.23
CA ALA A 4 23.11 -1.46 72.00
C ALA A 4 22.30 -2.33 71.00
N LYS A 5 21.09 -1.90 70.67
CA LYS A 5 20.26 -2.49 69.65
C LYS A 5 20.79 -2.04 68.22
N LYS A 6 21.33 -2.99 67.46
CA LYS A 6 21.69 -2.74 66.02
C LYS A 6 20.42 -2.76 65.21
N SER A 7 20.08 -1.59 64.66
CA SER A 7 18.99 -1.45 63.70
C SER A 7 19.50 -1.85 62.31
N PHE A 8 18.93 -2.92 61.75
CA PHE A 8 19.20 -3.32 60.33
C PHE A 8 18.27 -2.51 59.43
N ILE A 9 18.84 -1.60 58.65
CA ILE A 9 18.12 -0.90 57.60
C ILE A 9 18.16 -1.80 56.37
N VAL A 10 17.01 -2.37 55.99
CA VAL A 10 16.84 -3.08 54.73
C VAL A 10 16.54 -2.05 53.67
N ILE A 11 17.52 -1.77 52.82
CA ILE A 11 17.34 -0.91 51.63
C ILE A 11 16.74 -1.80 50.53
N ILE A 12 15.44 -1.65 50.30
CA ILE A 12 14.77 -2.27 49.18
C ILE A 12 15.03 -1.42 47.92
N PHE A 13 15.92 -1.90 47.04
CA PHE A 13 16.08 -1.33 45.71
C PHE A 13 14.86 -1.71 44.85
N PHE A 14 13.94 -0.76 44.69
CA PHE A 14 12.95 -0.84 43.64
C PHE A 14 13.65 -0.62 42.29
N LEU A 15 13.91 -1.70 41.57
CA LEU A 15 14.33 -1.64 40.17
C LEU A 15 13.12 -1.22 39.34
N SER A 16 12.96 0.09 39.16
CA SER A 16 11.97 0.64 38.24
C SER A 16 12.42 0.31 36.80
N SER A 17 11.83 -0.76 36.25
CA SER A 17 11.99 -1.09 34.82
C SER A 17 11.27 0.00 34.00
N LEU A 18 12.01 0.99 33.53
CA LEU A 18 11.50 1.92 32.50
C LEU A 18 11.32 1.12 31.21
N ILE A 19 10.08 0.74 30.94
CA ILE A 19 9.69 0.25 29.62
C ILE A 19 9.65 1.49 28.72
N PHE A 20 10.69 1.69 27.93
CA PHE A 20 10.67 2.65 26.83
C PHE A 20 9.75 2.07 25.75
N PHE A 21 8.49 2.55 25.72
CA PHE A 21 7.70 2.46 24.50
C PHE A 21 8.38 3.36 23.48
N THR A 22 9.12 2.77 22.54
CA THR A 22 9.50 3.48 21.34
C THR A 22 8.23 3.71 20.53
N SER A 23 7.64 4.89 20.74
CA SER A 23 6.65 5.43 19.81
C SER A 23 7.31 5.46 18.44
N CYS A 24 6.70 4.84 17.43
CA CYS A 24 7.07 5.14 16.05
C CYS A 24 6.73 6.62 15.86
N ASP A 25 7.76 7.45 15.87
CA ASP A 25 7.64 8.85 15.52
C ASP A 25 7.20 8.91 14.06
N ASN A 26 5.96 9.36 13.85
CA ASN A 26 5.53 9.87 12.56
C ASN A 26 6.30 11.19 12.36
N ASP A 27 7.51 11.10 11.81
CA ASP A 27 8.29 12.25 11.39
C ASP A 27 7.52 12.95 10.26
N PRO A 28 6.99 14.18 10.48
CA PRO A 28 6.25 14.91 9.44
C PRO A 28 7.14 15.26 8.23
N ASN A 29 8.43 14.95 8.30
CA ASN A 29 9.39 15.17 7.22
C ASN A 29 9.80 13.89 6.51
N GLN A 30 9.22 12.72 6.87
CA GLN A 30 9.32 11.54 6.03
C GLN A 30 8.52 11.80 4.77
N SER A 31 9.24 12.01 3.68
CA SER A 31 8.68 11.94 2.33
C SER A 31 7.80 10.70 2.25
N ALA A 32 6.48 10.88 2.07
CA ALA A 32 5.52 9.80 2.09
C ALA A 32 6.05 8.67 1.19
N ALA A 33 6.42 7.54 1.80
CA ALA A 33 6.93 6.40 1.07
C ALA A 33 5.86 5.98 0.08
N PHE A 34 6.20 5.97 -1.20
CA PHE A 34 5.29 5.48 -2.23
C PHE A 34 5.68 4.06 -2.66
N THR A 35 4.70 3.26 -2.99
CA THR A 35 4.90 1.97 -3.64
C THR A 35 5.04 2.19 -5.14
N GLY A 36 6.14 1.71 -5.73
CA GLY A 36 6.41 1.90 -7.14
C GLY A 36 5.87 0.76 -8.01
N VAL A 37 5.18 1.12 -9.09
CA VAL A 37 4.83 0.22 -10.19
C VAL A 37 5.54 0.72 -11.45
N ARG A 38 6.33 -0.14 -12.08
CA ARG A 38 6.90 0.14 -13.40
C ARG A 38 5.85 -0.14 -14.46
N VAL A 39 5.58 0.86 -15.28
CA VAL A 39 4.77 0.77 -16.47
C VAL A 39 5.73 0.47 -17.62
N ILE A 40 5.64 -0.70 -18.18
CA ILE A 40 6.48 -1.15 -19.31
C ILE A 40 5.58 -1.59 -20.45
N ASP A 41 6.12 -1.61 -21.67
CA ASP A 41 5.30 -1.93 -22.85
C ASP A 41 4.52 -3.25 -22.61
N ASN A 42 3.19 -3.16 -22.65
CA ASN A 42 2.21 -4.22 -22.46
C ASN A 42 2.08 -4.81 -21.03
N SER A 43 2.69 -4.21 -19.99
CA SER A 43 2.53 -4.73 -18.61
C SER A 43 2.79 -3.69 -17.53
N TYR A 44 2.20 -3.93 -16.34
CA TYR A 44 2.58 -3.31 -15.07
C TYR A 44 3.44 -4.27 -14.25
N SER A 45 4.49 -3.77 -13.59
CA SER A 45 5.41 -4.59 -12.82
C SER A 45 5.77 -3.96 -11.47
N PRO A 46 5.39 -4.57 -10.34
CA PRO A 46 4.57 -5.78 -10.23
C PRO A 46 3.12 -5.54 -10.66
N PRO A 47 2.38 -6.57 -11.09
CA PRO A 47 0.98 -6.42 -11.50
C PRO A 47 0.03 -6.24 -10.32
N VAL A 48 0.42 -6.66 -9.12
CA VAL A 48 -0.33 -6.50 -7.88
C VAL A 48 0.56 -5.87 -6.83
N VAL A 49 0.10 -4.81 -6.18
CA VAL A 49 0.75 -4.17 -5.05
C VAL A 49 -0.19 -4.10 -3.85
N ARG A 50 0.38 -4.14 -2.64
CA ARG A 50 -0.34 -3.96 -1.37
C ARG A 50 0.15 -2.70 -0.68
N ILE A 51 -0.79 -1.90 -0.18
CA ILE A 51 -0.53 -0.67 0.57
C ILE A 51 -1.52 -0.54 1.73
N ASN A 52 -1.21 0.32 2.68
CA ASN A 52 -2.17 0.74 3.71
C ASN A 52 -3.12 1.81 3.17
N GLU A 53 -4.25 2.03 3.85
CA GLU A 53 -5.13 3.17 3.59
C GLU A 53 -4.35 4.49 3.64
N GLY A 54 -4.69 5.42 2.77
CA GLY A 54 -3.97 6.68 2.57
C GLY A 54 -2.62 6.51 1.86
N GLY A 55 -2.26 5.29 1.48
CA GLY A 55 -1.02 4.99 0.76
C GLY A 55 -1.03 5.49 -0.68
N LYS A 56 0.18 5.76 -1.20
CA LYS A 56 0.39 6.27 -2.55
C LYS A 56 1.09 5.23 -3.41
N VAL A 57 0.59 5.05 -4.63
CA VAL A 57 1.26 4.26 -5.68
C VAL A 57 1.74 5.20 -6.77
N ARG A 58 3.01 5.06 -7.14
CA ARG A 58 3.62 5.76 -8.26
C ARG A 58 3.78 4.82 -9.45
N PHE A 59 3.15 5.17 -10.54
CA PHE A 59 3.25 4.48 -11.83
C PHE A 59 4.29 5.18 -12.69
N ASN A 60 5.48 4.59 -12.82
CA ASN A 60 6.57 5.15 -13.62
C ASN A 60 6.62 4.52 -15.01
N ASN A 61 6.52 5.30 -16.07
CA ASN A 61 6.63 4.78 -17.43
C ASN A 61 8.10 4.56 -17.84
N TRP A 62 8.52 3.31 -17.81
CA TRP A 62 9.82 2.82 -18.26
C TRP A 62 9.75 2.20 -19.66
N GLY A 63 8.54 2.13 -20.23
CA GLY A 63 8.32 1.65 -21.59
C GLY A 63 8.75 2.64 -22.66
N ASN A 64 8.54 2.28 -23.91
CA ASN A 64 8.81 3.14 -25.05
C ASN A 64 7.57 3.88 -25.55
N ASN A 65 6.39 3.39 -25.18
CA ASN A 65 5.09 3.93 -25.58
C ASN A 65 4.44 4.71 -24.43
N PRO A 66 3.53 5.64 -24.72
CA PRO A 66 2.68 6.22 -23.69
C PRO A 66 1.68 5.18 -23.15
N HIS A 67 1.38 5.29 -21.87
CA HIS A 67 0.43 4.42 -21.16
C HIS A 67 -0.47 5.27 -20.29
N ASN A 68 -1.55 4.69 -19.77
CA ASN A 68 -2.37 5.32 -18.73
C ASN A 68 -2.76 4.31 -17.64
N VAL A 69 -3.39 4.80 -16.58
CA VAL A 69 -3.89 3.99 -15.46
C VAL A 69 -5.32 4.41 -15.19
N ILE A 70 -6.27 3.59 -15.56
CA ILE A 70 -7.70 3.83 -15.32
C ILE A 70 -8.32 2.64 -14.61
N ALA A 71 -9.30 2.90 -13.74
CA ALA A 71 -10.07 1.85 -13.11
C ALA A 71 -10.83 1.02 -14.16
N VAL A 72 -10.97 -0.27 -13.92
CA VAL A 72 -11.80 -1.14 -14.78
C VAL A 72 -13.26 -0.68 -14.77
N ASP A 73 -13.76 -0.14 -13.66
CA ASP A 73 -15.10 0.44 -13.49
C ASP A 73 -15.17 1.94 -13.80
N GLU A 74 -14.09 2.53 -14.30
CA GLU A 74 -13.95 3.95 -14.68
C GLU A 74 -14.20 4.94 -13.53
N THR A 75 -14.16 4.51 -12.26
CA THR A 75 -14.45 5.36 -11.10
C THR A 75 -13.26 6.19 -10.62
N TRP A 76 -12.04 5.82 -11.01
CA TRP A 76 -10.80 6.50 -10.63
C TRP A 76 -9.70 6.32 -11.69
N GLY A 77 -8.59 7.00 -11.48
CA GLY A 77 -7.44 6.97 -12.40
C GLY A 77 -7.47 8.14 -13.39
N SER A 78 -6.72 8.03 -14.45
CA SER A 78 -6.58 9.08 -15.47
C SER A 78 -6.49 8.50 -16.86
N TYR A 79 -7.27 9.06 -17.78
CA TYR A 79 -7.13 8.81 -19.23
C TYR A 79 -5.95 9.55 -19.84
N GLU A 80 -5.33 10.48 -19.09
CA GLU A 80 -4.13 11.16 -19.55
C GLU A 80 -2.98 10.17 -19.72
N GLU A 81 -2.23 10.37 -20.78
CA GLU A 81 -1.06 9.55 -21.07
C GLU A 81 0.06 9.86 -20.09
N ILE A 82 0.74 8.83 -19.62
CA ILE A 82 2.02 8.91 -18.93
C ILE A 82 3.09 8.75 -20.01
N PRO A 83 3.77 9.82 -20.44
CA PRO A 83 4.83 9.74 -21.44
C PRO A 83 6.00 8.91 -20.95
N LYS A 84 6.84 8.43 -21.86
CA LYS A 84 8.08 7.75 -21.51
C LYS A 84 8.93 8.58 -20.56
N GLY A 85 9.33 7.98 -19.43
CA GLY A 85 10.18 8.60 -18.40
C GLY A 85 9.44 9.48 -17.40
N ASP A 86 8.13 9.62 -17.57
CA ASP A 86 7.24 10.35 -16.65
C ASP A 86 6.52 9.40 -15.70
N TYR A 87 5.71 9.93 -14.78
CA TYR A 87 4.99 9.15 -13.78
C TYR A 87 3.61 9.73 -13.45
N LEU A 88 2.76 8.88 -12.89
CA LEU A 88 1.47 9.23 -12.29
C LEU A 88 1.44 8.75 -10.83
N ASP A 89 1.09 9.63 -9.91
CA ASP A 89 0.86 9.31 -8.50
C ASP A 89 -0.63 9.21 -8.21
N ILE A 90 -1.07 8.11 -7.59
CA ILE A 90 -2.45 7.91 -7.15
C ILE A 90 -2.44 7.56 -5.67
N THR A 91 -3.24 8.29 -4.86
CA THR A 91 -3.46 8.01 -3.44
C THR A 91 -4.77 7.23 -3.27
N TYR A 92 -4.76 6.21 -2.42
CA TYR A 92 -5.90 5.33 -2.17
C TYR A 92 -6.34 5.47 -0.72
N GLU A 93 -7.46 6.18 -0.51
CA GLU A 93 -7.92 6.63 0.81
C GLU A 93 -8.71 5.56 1.58
N ALA A 94 -9.27 4.57 0.91
CA ALA A 94 -10.13 3.56 1.51
C ALA A 94 -9.63 2.13 1.25
N GLU A 95 -9.92 1.23 2.19
CA GLU A 95 -9.70 -0.19 2.03
C GLU A 95 -10.47 -0.74 0.81
N GLY A 96 -9.84 -1.63 0.06
CA GLY A 96 -10.48 -2.23 -1.11
C GLY A 96 -9.51 -2.85 -2.11
N LEU A 97 -10.11 -3.49 -3.12
CA LEU A 97 -9.40 -3.96 -4.31
C LEU A 97 -9.66 -3.00 -5.48
N TYR A 98 -8.61 -2.38 -5.95
CA TYR A 98 -8.62 -1.40 -7.03
C TYR A 98 -8.01 -2.03 -8.28
N LYS A 99 -8.85 -2.54 -9.18
CA LYS A 99 -8.43 -3.10 -10.47
C LYS A 99 -8.25 -1.96 -11.48
N TYR A 100 -7.17 -2.02 -12.24
CA TYR A 100 -6.85 -1.01 -13.26
C TYR A 100 -6.29 -1.62 -14.53
N LEU A 101 -6.37 -0.85 -15.61
CA LEU A 101 -5.88 -1.23 -16.93
C LEU A 101 -5.25 -0.04 -17.66
N CYS A 102 -4.51 -0.34 -18.73
CA CYS A 102 -4.13 0.64 -19.72
C CYS A 102 -5.10 0.53 -20.91
N SER A 103 -5.84 1.60 -21.20
CA SER A 103 -6.87 1.59 -22.26
C SER A 103 -6.32 1.34 -23.66
N PHE A 104 -5.02 1.49 -23.86
CA PHE A 104 -4.38 1.24 -25.15
C PHE A 104 -4.02 -0.23 -25.38
N HIS A 105 -3.88 -1.02 -24.29
CA HIS A 105 -3.26 -2.34 -24.33
C HIS A 105 -4.02 -3.43 -23.56
N ALA A 106 -5.23 -3.14 -23.12
CA ALA A 106 -6.07 -4.09 -22.40
C ALA A 106 -7.49 -4.15 -22.98
N SER A 107 -8.20 -5.25 -22.68
CA SER A 107 -9.64 -5.31 -22.92
C SER A 107 -10.38 -4.33 -22.00
N PRO A 108 -11.49 -3.73 -22.46
CA PRO A 108 -12.25 -2.77 -21.64
C PRO A 108 -12.77 -3.33 -20.31
N ASP A 109 -13.03 -4.64 -20.26
CA ASP A 109 -13.47 -5.36 -19.06
C ASP A 109 -12.32 -5.71 -18.09
N GLY A 110 -11.07 -5.45 -18.47
CA GLY A 110 -9.89 -5.74 -17.67
C GLY A 110 -9.56 -7.23 -17.51
N GLU A 111 -10.14 -8.10 -18.35
CA GLU A 111 -9.92 -9.54 -18.25
C GLU A 111 -8.58 -9.99 -18.84
N TRP A 112 -8.04 -9.25 -19.79
CA TRP A 112 -6.75 -9.56 -20.43
C TRP A 112 -5.99 -8.31 -20.89
N GLY A 113 -4.69 -8.50 -21.12
CA GLY A 113 -3.80 -7.44 -21.59
C GLY A 113 -3.04 -6.76 -20.45
N MET A 114 -2.84 -5.46 -20.57
CA MET A 114 -2.09 -4.66 -19.61
C MET A 114 -2.99 -4.26 -18.43
N VAL A 115 -3.09 -5.15 -17.45
CA VAL A 115 -3.96 -5.02 -16.27
C VAL A 115 -3.16 -5.15 -14.97
N GLY A 116 -3.68 -4.59 -13.88
CA GLY A 116 -3.10 -4.69 -12.56
C GLY A 116 -4.09 -4.43 -11.44
N SER A 117 -3.62 -4.54 -10.20
CA SER A 117 -4.45 -4.30 -9.01
C SER A 117 -3.65 -3.65 -7.87
N VAL A 118 -4.30 -2.74 -7.15
CA VAL A 118 -3.84 -2.26 -5.84
C VAL A 118 -4.77 -2.81 -4.77
N VAL A 119 -4.19 -3.51 -3.79
CA VAL A 119 -4.87 -4.02 -2.61
C VAL A 119 -4.59 -3.06 -1.48
N VAL A 120 -5.62 -2.43 -0.95
CA VAL A 120 -5.53 -1.44 0.13
C VAL A 120 -6.08 -2.04 1.41
N GLY A 121 -5.30 -1.96 2.48
CA GLY A 121 -5.68 -2.53 3.78
C GLY A 121 -5.43 -4.03 3.89
N ASP A 122 -6.04 -4.65 4.91
CA ASP A 122 -5.86 -6.07 5.25
C ASP A 122 -6.99 -6.94 4.67
N ILE A 123 -7.24 -6.79 3.38
CA ILE A 123 -8.24 -7.58 2.67
C ILE A 123 -7.62 -8.86 2.06
N ASN A 124 -8.40 -9.93 2.04
CA ASN A 124 -8.00 -11.13 1.33
C ASN A 124 -8.29 -10.97 -0.18
N TYR A 125 -7.24 -10.90 -0.96
CA TYR A 125 -7.32 -10.75 -2.42
C TYR A 125 -8.17 -11.86 -3.09
N GLU A 126 -8.11 -13.09 -2.57
CA GLU A 126 -8.83 -14.25 -3.10
C GLU A 126 -10.36 -14.06 -3.01
N ASP A 127 -10.84 -13.36 -1.98
CA ASP A 127 -12.29 -13.14 -1.81
C ASP A 127 -12.84 -12.25 -2.93
N TYR A 128 -12.04 -11.34 -3.47
CA TYR A 128 -12.44 -10.43 -4.55
C TYR A 128 -12.31 -11.05 -5.95
N THR A 129 -11.40 -12.00 -6.15
CA THR A 129 -11.26 -12.69 -7.43
C THR A 129 -12.41 -13.66 -7.70
N ASN A 130 -13.08 -14.13 -6.65
CA ASN A 130 -14.24 -15.00 -6.76
C ASN A 130 -15.55 -14.24 -7.05
N TYR A 131 -15.65 -12.96 -6.66
CA TYR A 131 -16.84 -12.14 -6.92
C TYR A 131 -17.07 -11.87 -8.41
N SER A 132 -16.01 -11.64 -9.18
CA SER A 132 -16.13 -11.41 -10.63
C SER A 132 -16.53 -12.62 -11.44
N LYS A 133 -16.53 -13.83 -10.82
CA LYS A 133 -17.01 -15.07 -11.44
C LYS A 133 -18.45 -15.43 -11.07
N MET A 134 -19.04 -14.79 -10.05
CA MET A 134 -20.38 -15.12 -9.56
C MET A 134 -21.50 -14.33 -10.22
N ASP A 135 -21.21 -13.22 -10.88
CA ASP A 135 -22.23 -12.36 -11.51
C ASP A 135 -22.52 -12.72 -13.00
N VAL A 136 -22.01 -13.85 -13.49
CA VAL A 136 -22.30 -14.35 -14.84
C VAL A 136 -23.17 -15.60 -14.78
N VAL A 137 -24.25 -15.57 -13.99
CA VAL A 137 -25.30 -16.58 -14.03
C VAL A 137 -26.66 -15.88 -14.04
N THR A 138 -27.04 -15.40 -15.20
CA THR A 138 -28.45 -15.26 -15.61
C THR A 138 -28.59 -15.51 -17.09
#